data_b8261b41c04cb954a72fb999f65d873c
#
_entry.id   b8261b41c04cb954a72fb999f65d873c
#
_cell.length_a   1.000
_cell.length_b   1.000
_cell.length_c   1.000
_cell.angle_alpha   90.00
_cell.angle_beta   90.00
_cell.angle_gamma   90.00
#
_symmetry.space_group_name_H-M   'P 1'
#
loop_
_entity.id
_entity.type
_entity.pdbx_description
1 polymer ?
#
loop_
_entity_poly.entity_id
_entity_poly.type
_entity_poly.pdbx_seq_one_letter_code
_entity_poly.pdbx_strand_id
1 'polypeptide(L)'
;EYRYESATALATALHMLRGTPYVYQGEELGMTNSVFGGIDDYRDVEALRYYREAVESGEAPESVLKGLAFTGRDNARTPVQWDGNENAGFTDGTPWIGVTPNYTEINAASQTGDPSSVYAYYRALADIRHGLPVIAAGSFERIDTPSPAVFAYRRTLGEAVATVLVNLSSQPASLGDAARGVSG
;
A
#
# COMPACT_ATOMS: atom_id res chain seq x y z
N GLU A 1 -2.71 -11.01 7.51
CA GLU A 1 -2.37 -12.35 6.99
C GLU A 1 -1.61 -12.24 5.67
N TYR A 2 -2.05 -11.41 4.74
CA TYR A 2 -1.44 -11.22 3.41
C TYR A 2 -0.75 -9.86 3.25
N ARG A 3 -0.02 -9.38 4.26
CA ARG A 3 0.61 -8.05 4.22
C ARG A 3 1.62 -7.90 3.07
N TYR A 4 2.52 -8.85 2.95
CA TYR A 4 3.55 -8.83 1.90
C TYR A 4 2.91 -8.94 0.52
N GLU A 5 2.05 -9.92 0.31
CA GLU A 5 1.40 -10.19 -0.97
C GLU A 5 0.52 -9.01 -1.41
N SER A 6 -0.25 -8.41 -0.50
CA SER A 6 -1.10 -7.27 -0.83
C SER A 6 -0.27 -6.01 -1.14
N ALA A 7 0.77 -5.72 -0.36
CA ALA A 7 1.65 -4.58 -0.60
C ALA A 7 2.35 -4.70 -1.97
N THR A 8 2.91 -5.88 -2.28
CA THR A 8 3.63 -6.11 -3.54
C THR A 8 2.69 -6.18 -4.76
N ALA A 9 1.48 -6.74 -4.60
CA ALA A 9 0.47 -6.75 -5.66
C ALA A 9 0.01 -5.33 -6.01
N LEU A 10 -0.29 -4.50 -5.02
CA LEU A 10 -0.69 -3.10 -5.23
C LEU A 10 0.46 -2.27 -5.80
N ALA A 11 1.68 -2.47 -5.31
CA ALA A 11 2.88 -1.83 -5.86
C ALA A 11 3.06 -2.17 -7.34
N THR A 12 2.94 -3.46 -7.72
CA THR A 12 3.02 -3.90 -9.11
C THR A 12 1.94 -3.24 -9.97
N ALA A 13 0.69 -3.27 -9.50
CA ALA A 13 -0.42 -2.65 -10.20
C ALA A 13 -0.15 -1.18 -10.51
N LEU A 14 0.33 -0.42 -9.50
CA LEU A 14 0.53 1.01 -9.59
C LEU A 14 1.81 1.38 -10.38
N HIS A 15 2.95 0.77 -10.02
CA HIS A 15 4.25 1.20 -10.56
C HIS A 15 4.47 0.80 -12.01
N MET A 16 3.72 -0.18 -12.54
CA MET A 16 3.79 -0.57 -13.95
C MET A 16 2.79 0.21 -14.82
N LEU A 17 1.93 1.07 -14.25
CA LEU A 17 1.04 1.96 -15.00
C LEU A 17 1.81 3.04 -15.79
N ARG A 18 1.14 3.61 -16.78
CA ARG A 18 1.59 4.83 -17.47
C ARG A 18 1.46 6.05 -16.56
N GLY A 19 2.41 6.94 -16.59
CA GLY A 19 2.44 8.16 -15.79
C GLY A 19 3.58 8.13 -14.76
N THR A 20 3.62 9.11 -13.88
CA THR A 20 4.60 9.19 -12.80
C THR A 20 4.05 8.51 -11.56
N PRO A 21 4.66 7.42 -11.09
CA PRO A 21 4.26 6.79 -9.84
C PRO A 21 4.75 7.65 -8.67
N TYR A 22 3.94 7.71 -7.63
CA TYR A 22 4.31 8.28 -6.34
C TYR A 22 4.32 7.15 -5.31
N VAL A 23 5.36 7.13 -4.48
CA VAL A 23 5.42 6.26 -3.30
C VAL A 23 5.02 7.10 -2.11
N TYR A 24 3.92 6.76 -1.46
CA TYR A 24 3.55 7.39 -0.20
C TYR A 24 4.42 6.82 0.92
N GLN A 25 4.82 7.67 1.87
CA GLN A 25 5.70 7.26 2.98
C GLN A 25 5.16 6.02 3.70
N GLY A 26 5.99 4.98 3.82
CA GLY A 26 5.66 3.73 4.50
C GLY A 26 5.04 2.65 3.60
N GLU A 27 4.59 2.97 2.38
CA GLU A 27 4.15 1.95 1.41
C GLU A 27 5.28 0.98 1.10
N GLU A 28 6.49 1.50 0.90
CA GLU A 28 7.70 0.73 0.60
C GLU A 28 8.15 -0.18 1.75
N LEU A 29 7.63 0.04 2.95
CA LEU A 29 7.84 -0.81 4.11
C LEU A 29 6.65 -1.76 4.37
N GLY A 30 5.54 -1.58 3.66
CA GLY A 30 4.29 -2.27 3.93
C GLY A 30 3.76 -1.94 5.33
N MET A 31 3.83 -0.66 5.74
CA MET A 31 3.22 -0.18 6.98
C MET A 31 1.71 -0.41 6.95
N THR A 32 1.15 -0.69 8.11
CA THR A 32 -0.28 -0.99 8.26
C THR A 32 -1.02 0.15 8.95
N ASN A 33 -2.34 0.09 8.98
CA ASN A 33 -3.13 0.94 9.84
C ASN A 33 -2.67 0.83 11.30
N SER A 34 -2.74 1.96 12.02
CA SER A 34 -2.38 2.05 13.43
C SER A 34 -3.53 1.61 14.34
N VAL A 35 -3.21 1.51 15.62
CA VAL A 35 -4.19 1.27 16.68
C VAL A 35 -4.32 2.53 17.50
N PHE A 36 -5.52 3.14 17.49
CA PHE A 36 -5.87 4.32 18.29
C PHE A 36 -6.71 3.88 19.47
N GLY A 37 -6.34 4.33 20.68
CA GLY A 37 -7.01 3.95 21.91
C GLY A 37 -8.36 4.64 22.11
N GLY A 38 -8.55 5.81 21.48
CA GLY A 38 -9.76 6.60 21.58
C GLY A 38 -9.74 7.81 20.65
N ILE A 39 -10.78 8.63 20.72
CA ILE A 39 -10.91 9.81 19.85
C ILE A 39 -9.80 10.85 20.10
N ASP A 40 -9.25 10.90 21.30
CA ASP A 40 -8.19 11.84 21.68
C ASP A 40 -6.84 11.56 21.00
N ASP A 41 -6.66 10.37 20.45
CA ASP A 41 -5.46 9.99 19.70
C ASP A 41 -5.49 10.50 18.25
N TYR A 42 -6.69 10.83 17.74
CA TYR A 42 -6.86 11.36 16.40
C TYR A 42 -6.46 12.82 16.29
N ARG A 43 -5.90 13.21 15.15
CA ARG A 43 -5.49 14.58 14.82
C ARG A 43 -6.25 15.15 13.64
N ASP A 44 -6.92 14.31 12.87
CA ASP A 44 -7.70 14.72 11.71
C ASP A 44 -8.98 15.45 12.15
N VAL A 45 -9.08 16.71 11.80
CA VAL A 45 -10.23 17.58 12.15
C VAL A 45 -11.56 17.01 11.63
N GLU A 46 -11.55 16.37 10.46
CA GLU A 46 -12.76 15.74 9.90
C GLU A 46 -13.15 14.50 10.68
N ALA A 47 -12.18 13.67 11.12
CA ALA A 47 -12.46 12.53 11.98
C ALA A 47 -13.06 12.95 13.32
N LEU A 48 -12.48 13.99 13.94
CA LEU A 48 -12.96 14.55 15.20
C LEU A 48 -14.39 15.13 15.07
N ARG A 49 -14.66 15.82 13.96
CA ARG A 49 -15.99 16.37 13.67
C ARG A 49 -16.99 15.26 13.44
N TYR A 50 -16.66 14.31 12.57
CA TYR A 50 -17.53 13.17 12.26
C TYR A 50 -17.88 12.37 13.50
N TYR A 51 -16.89 12.07 14.35
CA TYR A 51 -17.12 11.36 15.61
C TYR A 51 -18.14 12.10 16.49
N ARG A 52 -17.97 13.41 16.67
CA ARG A 52 -18.87 14.23 17.49
C ARG A 52 -20.30 14.20 16.95
N GLU A 53 -20.47 14.49 15.65
CA GLU A 53 -21.78 14.53 15.00
C GLU A 53 -22.49 13.16 15.03
N ALA A 54 -21.76 12.06 14.80
CA ALA A 54 -22.32 10.71 14.84
C ALA A 54 -22.78 10.32 16.25
N VAL A 55 -21.96 10.60 17.27
CA VAL A 55 -22.33 10.31 18.68
C VAL A 55 -23.49 11.18 19.15
N GLU A 56 -23.52 12.46 18.79
CA GLU A 56 -24.65 13.36 19.09
C GLU A 56 -25.95 12.91 18.40
N SER A 57 -25.84 12.26 17.25
CA SER A 57 -26.99 11.66 16.54
C SER A 57 -27.44 10.30 17.09
N GLY A 58 -26.70 9.76 18.08
CA GLY A 58 -27.05 8.52 18.78
C GLY A 58 -26.31 7.27 18.32
N GLU A 59 -25.27 7.40 17.48
CA GLU A 59 -24.41 6.27 17.14
C GLU A 59 -23.54 5.86 18.34
N ALA A 60 -23.29 4.56 18.48
CA ALA A 60 -22.42 4.06 19.54
C ALA A 60 -20.96 4.50 19.30
N PRO A 61 -20.29 5.15 20.27
CA PRO A 61 -18.92 5.64 20.14
C PRO A 61 -17.94 4.58 19.61
N GLU A 62 -18.05 3.35 20.08
CA GLU A 62 -17.19 2.23 19.70
C GLU A 62 -17.36 1.85 18.21
N SER A 63 -18.59 1.96 17.69
CA SER A 63 -18.87 1.71 16.27
C SER A 63 -18.21 2.76 15.38
N VAL A 64 -18.31 4.03 15.77
CA VAL A 64 -17.69 5.15 15.05
C VAL A 64 -16.16 5.02 15.08
N LEU A 65 -15.58 4.75 16.26
CA LEU A 65 -14.13 4.54 16.40
C LEU A 65 -13.63 3.37 15.54
N LYS A 66 -14.38 2.27 15.47
CA LYS A 66 -14.04 1.14 14.62
C LYS A 66 -13.99 1.52 13.13
N GLY A 67 -14.94 2.33 12.67
CA GLY A 67 -14.95 2.88 11.31
C GLY A 67 -13.74 3.76 11.05
N LEU A 68 -13.44 4.68 11.97
CA LEU A 68 -12.29 5.60 11.88
C LEU A 68 -10.96 4.84 11.90
N ALA A 69 -10.82 3.81 12.72
CA ALA A 69 -9.61 2.98 12.75
C ALA A 69 -9.33 2.29 11.42
N PHE A 70 -10.37 1.97 10.65
CA PHE A 70 -10.23 1.33 9.35
C PHE A 70 -9.98 2.32 8.20
N THR A 71 -10.70 3.46 8.19
CA THR A 71 -10.72 4.39 7.05
C THR A 71 -10.11 5.76 7.34
N GLY A 72 -9.76 6.05 8.61
CA GLY A 72 -9.27 7.36 9.03
C GLY A 72 -7.96 7.74 8.36
N ARG A 73 -7.86 9.02 7.93
CA ARG A 73 -6.65 9.56 7.28
C ARG A 73 -5.41 9.58 8.18
N ASP A 74 -5.61 9.55 9.50
CA ASP A 74 -4.51 9.53 10.46
C ASP A 74 -3.66 8.26 10.38
N ASN A 75 -4.21 7.16 9.87
CA ASN A 75 -3.43 5.96 9.55
C ASN A 75 -2.26 6.25 8.60
N ALA A 76 -2.45 7.15 7.64
CA ALA A 76 -1.43 7.55 6.69
C ALA A 76 -0.48 8.66 7.20
N ARG A 77 -0.70 9.16 8.43
CA ARG A 77 0.08 10.26 9.04
C ARG A 77 0.95 9.82 10.20
N THR A 78 0.89 8.53 10.55
CA THR A 78 1.75 7.98 11.58
C THR A 78 3.22 8.13 11.20
N PRO A 79 4.13 8.28 12.17
CA PRO A 79 5.55 8.36 11.90
C PRO A 79 6.08 7.19 11.07
N VAL A 80 6.98 7.45 10.13
CA VAL A 80 7.69 6.40 9.42
C VAL A 80 8.48 5.55 10.40
N GLN A 81 8.37 4.25 10.27
CA GLN A 81 9.03 3.28 11.14
C GLN A 81 10.47 3.05 10.65
N TRP A 82 11.42 3.78 11.21
CA TRP A 82 12.82 3.70 10.81
C TRP A 82 13.52 2.46 11.38
N ASP A 83 13.28 2.17 12.67
CA ASP A 83 13.86 1.03 13.35
C ASP A 83 12.98 0.51 14.50
N GLY A 84 13.48 -0.47 15.27
CA GLY A 84 12.78 -1.06 16.40
C GLY A 84 12.98 -0.35 17.75
N ASN A 85 13.63 0.82 17.77
CA ASN A 85 13.84 1.60 19.00
C ASN A 85 12.57 2.40 19.37
N GLU A 86 12.60 3.08 20.51
CA GLU A 86 11.52 3.93 20.99
C GLU A 86 11.07 4.91 19.90
N ASN A 87 9.78 5.14 19.80
CA ASN A 87 9.14 5.95 18.76
C ASN A 87 9.52 5.54 17.33
N ALA A 88 9.83 4.26 17.11
CA ALA A 88 10.24 3.72 15.80
C ALA A 88 11.51 4.41 15.23
N GLY A 89 12.39 4.93 16.08
CA GLY A 89 13.55 5.73 15.67
C GLY A 89 13.20 7.06 14.99
N PHE A 90 11.94 7.49 15.07
CA PHE A 90 11.45 8.70 14.39
C PHE A 90 11.80 9.99 15.17
N THR A 91 11.73 9.94 16.51
CA THR A 91 11.99 11.10 17.38
C THR A 91 12.36 10.66 18.79
N ASP A 92 13.20 11.47 19.46
CA ASP A 92 13.51 11.34 20.87
C ASP A 92 12.46 12.00 21.78
N GLY A 93 11.52 12.77 21.20
CA GLY A 93 10.44 13.43 21.90
C GLY A 93 9.10 12.71 21.74
N THR A 94 8.01 13.36 22.18
CA THR A 94 6.65 12.85 21.96
C THR A 94 6.23 13.10 20.51
N PRO A 95 5.91 12.07 19.71
CA PRO A 95 5.45 12.27 18.35
C PRO A 95 4.07 12.95 18.33
N TRP A 96 3.82 13.77 17.32
CA TRP A 96 2.55 14.48 17.14
C TRP A 96 1.34 13.53 17.06
N ILE A 97 1.52 12.38 16.42
CA ILE A 97 0.57 11.27 16.37
C ILE A 97 1.34 9.99 16.76
N GLY A 98 0.68 9.07 17.45
CA GLY A 98 1.34 7.85 17.93
C GLY A 98 1.93 6.98 16.81
N VAL A 99 3.03 6.33 17.09
CA VAL A 99 3.61 5.33 16.18
C VAL A 99 2.75 4.07 16.14
N THR A 100 2.72 3.40 14.99
CA THR A 100 2.02 2.13 14.85
C THR A 100 2.72 1.06 15.70
N PRO A 101 2.02 0.31 16.57
CA PRO A 101 2.66 -0.58 17.55
C PRO A 101 3.57 -1.67 16.99
N ASN A 102 3.40 -2.02 15.71
CA ASN A 102 4.19 -3.07 15.05
C ASN A 102 5.55 -2.61 14.53
N TYR A 103 6.03 -1.44 14.91
CA TYR A 103 7.30 -0.88 14.45
C TYR A 103 8.53 -1.74 14.80
N THR A 104 8.43 -2.56 15.84
CA THR A 104 9.50 -3.49 16.21
C THR A 104 9.73 -4.59 15.17
N GLU A 105 8.70 -4.90 14.37
CA GLU A 105 8.72 -5.94 13.33
C GLU A 105 8.78 -5.35 11.92
N ILE A 106 8.02 -4.26 11.70
CA ILE A 106 7.91 -3.61 10.39
C ILE A 106 8.64 -2.27 10.46
N ASN A 107 9.85 -2.20 9.93
CA ASN A 107 10.64 -0.98 9.91
C ASN A 107 11.71 -1.00 8.81
N ALA A 108 12.26 0.15 8.48
CA ALA A 108 13.26 0.30 7.42
C ALA A 108 14.55 -0.48 7.72
N ALA A 109 15.02 -0.45 8.97
CA ALA A 109 16.27 -1.12 9.35
C ALA A 109 16.18 -2.64 9.17
N SER A 110 15.04 -3.25 9.50
CA SER A 110 14.84 -4.70 9.31
C SER A 110 14.72 -5.10 7.85
N GLN A 111 14.29 -4.20 6.96
CA GLN A 111 13.99 -4.50 5.57
C GLN A 111 15.12 -4.14 4.59
N THR A 112 15.96 -3.16 4.91
CA THR A 112 16.97 -2.66 3.97
C THR A 112 17.99 -3.73 3.54
N GLY A 113 18.29 -4.70 4.39
CA GLY A 113 19.20 -5.81 4.08
C GLY A 113 18.52 -7.12 3.69
N ASP A 114 17.20 -7.17 3.73
CA ASP A 114 16.41 -8.38 3.42
C ASP A 114 15.90 -8.38 1.97
N PRO A 115 16.42 -9.27 1.10
CA PRO A 115 15.98 -9.35 -0.29
C PRO A 115 14.53 -9.83 -0.47
N SER A 116 13.91 -10.40 0.57
CA SER A 116 12.52 -10.85 0.58
C SER A 116 11.55 -9.81 1.13
N SER A 117 12.04 -8.62 1.51
CA SER A 117 11.23 -7.56 2.10
C SER A 117 10.37 -6.82 1.07
N VAL A 118 9.34 -6.11 1.57
CA VAL A 118 8.54 -5.19 0.75
C VAL A 118 9.41 -4.09 0.17
N TYR A 119 10.37 -3.57 0.94
CA TYR A 119 11.33 -2.57 0.48
C TYR A 119 12.16 -3.05 -0.71
N ALA A 120 12.71 -4.27 -0.63
CA ALA A 120 13.48 -4.86 -1.74
C ALA A 120 12.62 -5.02 -3.00
N TYR A 121 11.34 -5.36 -2.83
CA TYR A 121 10.39 -5.46 -3.94
C TYR A 121 10.14 -4.11 -4.60
N TYR A 122 9.88 -3.05 -3.84
CA TYR A 122 9.72 -1.68 -4.36
C TYR A 122 10.95 -1.21 -5.12
N ARG A 123 12.14 -1.49 -4.59
CA ARG A 123 13.40 -1.19 -5.25
C ARG A 123 13.51 -1.90 -6.60
N ALA A 124 13.19 -3.20 -6.66
CA ALA A 124 13.18 -3.96 -7.90
C ALA A 124 12.17 -3.40 -8.93
N LEU A 125 10.98 -2.99 -8.50
CA LEU A 125 10.00 -2.33 -9.37
C LEU A 125 10.53 -1.00 -9.95
N ALA A 126 11.22 -0.21 -9.13
CA ALA A 126 11.86 1.03 -9.59
C ALA A 126 12.94 0.75 -10.64
N ASP A 127 13.79 -0.26 -10.41
CA ASP A 127 14.83 -0.68 -11.35
C ASP A 127 14.23 -1.18 -12.69
N ILE A 128 13.17 -1.99 -12.62
CA ILE A 128 12.43 -2.45 -13.81
C ILE A 128 11.87 -1.26 -14.59
N ARG A 129 11.24 -0.31 -13.87
CA ARG A 129 10.64 0.87 -14.50
C ARG A 129 11.69 1.75 -15.18
N HIS A 130 12.87 1.93 -14.59
CA HIS A 130 13.97 2.69 -15.17
C HIS A 130 14.65 1.94 -16.32
N GLY A 131 14.78 0.62 -16.20
CA GLY A 131 15.44 -0.21 -17.19
C GLY A 131 14.60 -0.55 -18.44
N LEU A 132 13.26 -0.47 -18.33
CA LEU A 132 12.34 -0.85 -19.39
C LEU A 132 11.50 0.33 -19.90
N PRO A 133 11.90 0.99 -20.99
CA PRO A 133 11.16 2.13 -21.56
C PRO A 133 9.68 1.84 -21.85
N VAL A 134 9.33 0.59 -22.16
CA VAL A 134 7.92 0.19 -22.38
C VAL A 134 7.05 0.42 -21.16
N ILE A 135 7.59 0.30 -19.95
CA ILE A 135 6.85 0.58 -18.71
C ILE A 135 6.64 2.09 -18.53
N ALA A 136 7.68 2.91 -18.75
CA ALA A 136 7.61 4.34 -18.55
C ALA A 136 6.79 5.05 -19.65
N ALA A 137 7.06 4.75 -20.94
CA ALA A 137 6.57 5.50 -22.08
C ALA A 137 5.52 4.76 -22.93
N GLY A 138 5.37 3.43 -22.77
CA GLY A 138 4.44 2.63 -23.58
C GLY A 138 2.98 3.09 -23.47
N SER A 139 2.18 2.68 -24.46
CA SER A 139 0.71 2.81 -24.39
C SER A 139 0.14 2.02 -23.22
N PHE A 140 -1.08 2.27 -22.87
CA PHE A 140 -1.82 1.49 -21.87
C PHE A 140 -3.07 0.90 -22.51
N GLU A 141 -3.27 -0.40 -22.31
CA GLU A 141 -4.46 -1.11 -22.74
C GLU A 141 -4.92 -2.04 -21.60
N ARG A 142 -6.17 -1.87 -21.16
CA ARG A 142 -6.75 -2.80 -20.17
C ARG A 142 -7.04 -4.12 -20.86
N ILE A 143 -6.78 -5.21 -20.16
CA ILE A 143 -7.11 -6.57 -20.59
C ILE A 143 -8.27 -7.08 -19.73
N ASP A 144 -9.33 -7.54 -20.37
CA ASP A 144 -10.43 -8.18 -19.69
C ASP A 144 -10.07 -9.61 -19.28
N THR A 145 -10.40 -9.97 -18.05
CA THR A 145 -10.16 -11.29 -17.48
C THR A 145 -11.47 -11.90 -16.99
N PRO A 146 -11.59 -13.25 -16.95
CA PRO A 146 -12.78 -13.92 -16.46
C PRO A 146 -13.06 -13.66 -14.97
N SER A 147 -12.04 -13.31 -14.21
CA SER A 147 -12.14 -13.03 -12.78
C SER A 147 -12.13 -11.54 -12.49
N PRO A 148 -13.13 -10.98 -11.79
CA PRO A 148 -13.13 -9.59 -11.36
C PRO A 148 -12.02 -9.27 -10.34
N ALA A 149 -11.43 -10.29 -9.73
CA ALA A 149 -10.32 -10.15 -8.79
C ALA A 149 -8.96 -9.89 -9.47
N VAL A 150 -8.88 -10.08 -10.80
CA VAL A 150 -7.63 -9.86 -11.54
C VAL A 150 -7.67 -8.52 -12.25
N PHE A 151 -6.73 -7.65 -11.87
CA PHE A 151 -6.44 -6.43 -12.63
C PHE A 151 -5.33 -6.74 -13.64
N ALA A 152 -5.65 -6.56 -14.94
CA ALA A 152 -4.75 -6.90 -16.03
C ALA A 152 -4.65 -5.77 -17.04
N TYR A 153 -3.43 -5.50 -17.53
CA TYR A 153 -3.20 -4.53 -18.59
C TYR A 153 -1.92 -4.82 -19.36
N ARG A 154 -1.82 -4.21 -20.53
CA ARG A 154 -0.68 -4.28 -21.43
C ARG A 154 -0.06 -2.90 -21.63
N ARG A 155 1.27 -2.89 -21.70
CA ARG A 155 2.06 -1.73 -22.12
C ARG A 155 2.75 -2.10 -23.44
N THR A 156 2.74 -1.19 -24.42
CA THR A 156 3.37 -1.42 -25.73
C THR A 156 4.15 -0.20 -26.15
N LEU A 157 5.40 -0.42 -26.59
CA LEU A 157 6.27 0.62 -27.15
C LEU A 157 7.07 0.03 -28.32
N GLY A 158 6.68 0.35 -29.56
CA GLY A 158 7.22 -0.31 -30.74
C GLY A 158 6.91 -1.81 -30.70
N GLU A 159 7.95 -2.65 -30.77
CA GLU A 159 7.84 -4.10 -30.67
C GLU A 159 7.87 -4.63 -29.23
N ALA A 160 8.26 -3.78 -28.26
CA ALA A 160 8.31 -4.17 -26.87
C ALA A 160 6.92 -4.21 -26.25
N VAL A 161 6.60 -5.32 -25.58
CA VAL A 161 5.33 -5.54 -24.89
C VAL A 161 5.61 -5.99 -23.46
N ALA A 162 4.90 -5.40 -22.51
CA ALA A 162 4.86 -5.85 -21.12
C ALA A 162 3.40 -6.09 -20.73
N THR A 163 3.10 -7.27 -20.18
CA THR A 163 1.78 -7.60 -19.66
C THR A 163 1.86 -7.67 -18.14
N VAL A 164 0.98 -6.95 -17.47
CA VAL A 164 0.91 -6.90 -16.01
C VAL A 164 -0.38 -7.58 -15.57
N LEU A 165 -0.25 -8.55 -14.67
CA LEU A 165 -1.35 -9.34 -14.13
C LEU A 165 -1.25 -9.32 -12.61
N VAL A 166 -2.29 -8.82 -11.94
CA VAL A 166 -2.32 -8.70 -10.49
C VAL A 166 -3.59 -9.33 -9.95
N ASN A 167 -3.45 -10.33 -9.10
CA ASN A 167 -4.57 -10.92 -8.36
C ASN A 167 -4.78 -10.12 -7.06
N LEU A 168 -5.91 -9.44 -6.94
CA LEU A 168 -6.30 -8.63 -5.78
C LEU A 168 -7.17 -9.41 -4.78
N SER A 169 -7.09 -10.74 -4.80
CA SER A 169 -7.82 -11.60 -3.87
C SER A 169 -6.91 -12.62 -3.17
N SER A 170 -7.40 -13.19 -2.08
CA SER A 170 -6.74 -14.29 -1.35
C SER A 170 -6.93 -15.66 -1.99
N GLN A 171 -7.62 -15.74 -3.14
CA GLN A 171 -7.94 -17.00 -3.81
C GLN A 171 -7.27 -17.07 -5.18
N PRO A 172 -6.88 -18.27 -5.65
CA PRO A 172 -6.44 -18.45 -7.02
C PRO A 172 -7.49 -17.93 -8.02
N ALA A 173 -7.04 -17.19 -9.03
CA ALA A 173 -7.92 -16.61 -10.03
C ALA A 173 -7.52 -17.05 -11.44
N SER A 174 -8.52 -17.32 -12.29
CA SER A 174 -8.28 -17.65 -13.70
C SER A 174 -7.90 -16.42 -14.50
N LEU A 175 -6.86 -16.54 -15.30
CA LEU A 175 -6.40 -15.49 -16.22
C LEU A 175 -7.06 -15.56 -17.59
N GLY A 176 -7.68 -16.71 -17.96
CA GLY A 176 -8.23 -16.92 -19.28
C GLY A 176 -7.23 -16.64 -20.40
N ASP A 177 -7.67 -15.96 -21.45
CA ASP A 177 -6.81 -15.59 -22.59
C ASP A 177 -5.80 -14.49 -22.27
N ALA A 178 -5.91 -13.81 -21.13
CA ALA A 178 -4.94 -12.81 -20.68
C ALA A 178 -3.53 -13.42 -20.48
N ALA A 179 -3.46 -14.73 -20.23
CA ALA A 179 -2.20 -15.46 -20.09
C ALA A 179 -1.54 -15.79 -21.44
N ARG A 180 -2.23 -15.62 -22.58
CA ARG A 180 -1.65 -15.91 -23.89
C ARG A 180 -0.55 -14.91 -24.24
N GLY A 181 0.65 -15.43 -24.51
CA GLY A 181 1.83 -14.62 -24.85
C GLY A 181 2.62 -14.11 -23.64
N VAL A 182 2.30 -14.56 -22.43
CA VAL A 182 3.14 -14.34 -21.25
C VAL A 182 4.16 -15.48 -21.21
N SER A 183 5.39 -15.19 -21.67
CA SER A 183 6.56 -16.06 -21.40
C SER A 183 7.13 -15.59 -20.04
N GLY A 184 7.28 -16.54 -19.10
CA GLY A 184 7.92 -16.28 -17.81
C GLY A 184 9.42 -16.05 -17.95
#